data_30e4f6f65e5772beae0c8762b96cb1ad
#
_entry.id   30e4f6f65e5772beae0c8762b96cb1ad
#
_cell.length_a   1.000
_cell.length_b   1.000
_cell.length_c   1.000
_cell.angle_alpha   90.00
_cell.angle_beta   90.00
_cell.angle_gamma   90.00
#
_symmetry.space_group_name_H-M   'P 1'
#
loop_
_entity.id
_entity.type
_entity.pdbx_description
1 polymer ?
#
loop_
_entity_poly.entity_id
_entity_poly.type
_entity_poly.pdbx_seq_one_letter_code
_entity_poly.pdbx_strand_id
1 'polypeptide(L)'
;MKNELKELSNPKKYHDPILINQQDISVLKNMLSTMLLIRKTEQQLAWGKKNALIGGPVHLGAGQEAIAVGVSQNLRKTDRVFGAHRSHSHLLALNPNFYKLFAE
;
A
#
# COMPACT_ATOMS: atom_id res chain seq x y z
N MET A 1 -7.93 -1.68 -32.17
CA MET A 1 -8.04 -2.20 -30.80
C MET A 1 -9.18 -1.49 -30.08
N LYS A 2 -10.19 -2.22 -29.64
CA LYS A 2 -11.24 -1.61 -28.82
C LYS A 2 -10.62 -1.25 -27.45
N ASN A 3 -10.82 -0.01 -27.02
CA ASN A 3 -10.35 0.42 -25.71
C ASN A 3 -11.20 -0.25 -24.63
N GLU A 4 -10.68 -1.33 -24.06
CA GLU A 4 -11.38 -2.10 -23.02
C GLU A 4 -11.52 -1.33 -21.71
N LEU A 5 -10.72 -0.31 -21.51
CA LEU A 5 -10.78 0.53 -20.32
C LEU A 5 -11.99 1.48 -20.30
N LYS A 6 -12.70 1.60 -21.44
CA LYS A 6 -13.92 2.41 -21.55
C LYS A 6 -13.77 3.79 -20.88
N GLU A 7 -14.59 4.06 -19.89
CA GLU A 7 -14.59 5.33 -19.16
C GLU A 7 -13.34 5.54 -18.29
N LEU A 8 -12.68 4.47 -17.87
CA LEU A 8 -11.43 4.55 -17.11
C LEU A 8 -10.28 5.18 -17.93
N SER A 9 -10.40 5.23 -19.24
CA SER A 9 -9.43 5.92 -20.10
C SER A 9 -9.60 7.43 -20.15
N ASN A 10 -10.70 7.96 -19.58
CA ASN A 10 -10.97 9.39 -19.57
C ASN A 10 -10.64 10.02 -18.20
N PRO A 11 -9.51 10.73 -18.07
CA PRO A 11 -9.09 11.29 -16.78
C PRO A 11 -10.06 12.33 -16.22
N LYS A 12 -10.95 12.91 -17.03
CA LYS A 12 -11.96 13.84 -16.56
C LYS A 12 -13.10 13.18 -15.76
N LYS A 13 -13.22 11.85 -15.83
CA LYS A 13 -14.24 11.08 -15.12
C LYS A 13 -13.76 10.47 -13.79
N TYR A 14 -12.51 10.70 -13.38
CA TYR A 14 -11.97 10.19 -12.12
C TYR A 14 -12.41 10.97 -10.88
N HIS A 15 -13.30 11.93 -11.02
CA HIS A 15 -13.81 12.74 -9.90
C HIS A 15 -15.07 12.13 -9.26
N ASP A 16 -15.68 11.15 -9.89
CA ASP A 16 -16.87 10.51 -9.34
C ASP A 16 -16.48 9.55 -8.22
N PRO A 17 -17.19 9.58 -7.08
CA PRO A 17 -16.93 8.65 -6.00
C PRO A 17 -17.14 7.21 -6.46
N ILE A 18 -16.23 6.32 -6.09
CA ILE A 18 -16.41 4.89 -6.31
C ILE A 18 -17.49 4.39 -5.35
N LEU A 19 -18.54 3.78 -5.89
CA LEU A 19 -19.59 3.18 -5.09
C LEU A 19 -19.12 1.83 -4.55
N ILE A 20 -19.05 1.69 -3.22
CA ILE A 20 -18.58 0.50 -2.54
C ILE A 20 -19.68 -0.22 -1.75
N ASN A 21 -20.94 0.05 -2.08
CA ASN A 21 -22.12 -0.38 -1.32
C ASN A 21 -22.26 -1.90 -1.19
N GLN A 22 -21.62 -2.67 -2.05
CA GLN A 22 -21.70 -4.13 -2.09
C GLN A 22 -20.51 -4.83 -1.40
N GLN A 23 -19.60 -4.07 -0.80
CA GLN A 23 -18.43 -4.63 -0.15
C GLN A 23 -18.71 -4.92 1.33
N ASP A 24 -18.06 -5.95 1.86
CA ASP A 24 -18.10 -6.25 3.29
C ASP A 24 -17.40 -5.15 4.09
N ILE A 25 -18.15 -4.54 5.01
CA ILE A 25 -17.68 -3.42 5.83
C ILE A 25 -16.50 -3.86 6.72
N SER A 26 -16.51 -5.08 7.24
CA SER A 26 -15.43 -5.58 8.08
C SER A 26 -14.12 -5.71 7.29
N VAL A 27 -14.19 -6.20 6.07
CA VAL A 27 -13.04 -6.27 5.16
C VAL A 27 -12.51 -4.88 4.83
N LEU A 28 -13.39 -3.93 4.50
CA LEU A 28 -13.00 -2.55 4.21
C LEU A 28 -12.33 -1.85 5.40
N LYS A 29 -12.85 -2.06 6.61
CA LYS A 29 -12.24 -1.53 7.84
C LYS A 29 -10.85 -2.12 8.08
N ASN A 30 -10.69 -3.42 7.87
CA ASN A 30 -9.39 -4.09 8.00
C ASN A 30 -8.39 -3.56 6.96
N MET A 31 -8.81 -3.40 5.72
CA MET A 31 -7.99 -2.81 4.67
C MET A 31 -7.55 -1.38 5.02
N LEU A 32 -8.48 -0.55 5.48
CA LEU A 32 -8.18 0.82 5.91
C LEU A 32 -7.20 0.83 7.10
N SER A 33 -7.40 -0.03 8.08
CA SER A 33 -6.49 -0.17 9.23
C SER A 33 -5.07 -0.52 8.78
N THR A 34 -4.93 -1.44 7.83
CA THR A 34 -3.63 -1.81 7.27
C THR A 34 -3.00 -0.66 6.48
N MET A 35 -3.80 0.08 5.72
CA MET A 35 -3.32 1.28 5.02
C MET A 35 -2.80 2.35 5.99
N LEU A 36 -3.52 2.58 7.08
CA LEU A 36 -3.10 3.53 8.13
C LEU A 36 -1.82 3.08 8.81
N LEU A 37 -1.69 1.79 9.08
CA LEU A 37 -0.48 1.19 9.63
C LEU A 37 0.73 1.44 8.72
N ILE A 38 0.59 1.17 7.44
CA ILE A 38 1.62 1.42 6.43
C ILE A 38 1.98 2.91 6.40
N ARG A 39 0.99 3.80 6.34
CA ARG A 39 1.21 5.24 6.32
C ARG A 39 1.99 5.72 7.55
N LYS A 40 1.62 5.25 8.74
CA LYS A 40 2.32 5.61 9.98
C LYS A 40 3.76 5.12 9.99
N THR A 41 3.99 3.90 9.51
CA THR A 41 5.34 3.34 9.41
C THR A 41 6.20 4.12 8.43
N GLU A 42 5.66 4.45 7.25
CA GLU A 42 6.36 5.28 6.26
C GLU A 42 6.71 6.67 6.80
N GLN A 43 5.79 7.28 7.55
CA GLN A 43 6.06 8.55 8.22
C GLN A 43 7.18 8.44 9.25
N GLN A 44 7.22 7.33 9.99
CA GLN A 44 8.28 7.08 10.97
C GLN A 44 9.64 6.83 10.29
N LEU A 45 9.65 6.14 9.15
CA LEU A 45 10.86 5.99 8.33
C LEU A 45 11.37 7.34 7.82
N ALA A 46 10.47 8.19 7.34
CA ALA A 46 10.81 9.55 6.90
C ALA A 46 11.41 10.37 8.05
N TRP A 47 10.84 10.29 9.23
CA TRP A 47 11.34 10.94 10.43
C TRP A 47 12.75 10.42 10.79
N GLY A 48 12.93 9.10 10.81
CA GLY A 48 14.22 8.47 11.10
C GLY A 48 15.30 8.88 10.10
N LYS A 49 14.93 8.97 8.82
CA LYS A 49 15.84 9.46 7.77
C LYS A 49 16.22 10.93 7.98
N LYS A 50 15.25 11.78 8.27
CA LYS A 50 15.47 13.20 8.54
C LYS A 50 16.39 13.43 9.73
N ASN A 51 16.32 12.57 10.76
CA ASN A 51 17.12 12.67 11.98
C ASN A 51 18.41 11.84 11.92
N ALA A 52 18.83 11.42 10.72
CA ALA A 52 20.06 10.66 10.48
C ALA A 52 20.17 9.33 11.27
N LEU A 53 19.04 8.75 11.66
CA LEU A 53 18.97 7.43 12.31
C LEU A 53 18.98 6.31 11.27
N ILE A 54 18.59 6.61 10.04
CA ILE A 54 18.55 5.69 8.93
C ILE A 54 19.53 6.17 7.85
N GLY A 55 20.48 5.32 7.49
CA GLY A 55 21.45 5.59 6.43
C GLY A 55 20.90 5.26 5.03
N GLY A 56 21.62 5.71 4.00
CA GLY A 56 21.27 5.40 2.62
C GLY A 56 19.98 6.06 2.11
N PRO A 57 19.61 5.83 0.85
CA PRO A 57 18.37 6.34 0.28
C PRO A 57 17.15 5.57 0.80
N VAL A 58 16.06 6.29 1.04
CA VAL A 58 14.77 5.70 1.43
C VAL A 58 13.72 6.12 0.41
N HIS A 59 13.11 5.14 -0.24
CA HIS A 59 12.05 5.35 -1.22
C HIS A 59 10.70 5.05 -0.57
N LEU A 60 10.00 6.10 -0.16
CA LEU A 60 8.70 5.97 0.49
C LEU A 60 7.59 5.67 -0.51
N GLY A 61 6.64 4.85 -0.08
CA GLY A 61 5.42 4.51 -0.83
C GLY A 61 4.19 5.28 -0.33
N ALA A 62 4.38 6.38 0.38
CA ALA A 62 3.27 7.18 0.91
C ALA A 62 2.34 7.66 -0.22
N GLY A 63 1.04 7.42 -0.06
CA GLY A 63 0.02 7.65 -1.08
C GLY A 63 -0.27 6.45 -1.97
N GLN A 64 0.46 5.36 -1.86
CA GLN A 64 0.32 4.13 -2.66
C GLN A 64 -0.11 2.92 -1.82
N GLU A 65 -0.56 3.13 -0.59
CA GLU A 65 -0.89 2.06 0.36
C GLU A 65 -2.00 1.13 -0.17
N ALA A 66 -2.97 1.69 -0.90
CA ALA A 66 -4.08 0.92 -1.44
C ALA A 66 -3.65 -0.17 -2.42
N ILE A 67 -2.55 0.03 -3.15
CA ILE A 67 -2.01 -0.96 -4.08
C ILE A 67 -1.57 -2.21 -3.31
N ALA A 68 -0.72 -2.04 -2.31
CA ALA A 68 -0.21 -3.15 -1.52
C ALA A 68 -1.32 -3.88 -0.76
N VAL A 69 -2.23 -3.14 -0.14
CA VAL A 69 -3.34 -3.71 0.64
C VAL A 69 -4.35 -4.42 -0.26
N GLY A 70 -4.73 -3.81 -1.39
CA GLY A 70 -5.66 -4.42 -2.33
C GLY A 70 -5.13 -5.72 -2.94
N VAL A 71 -3.86 -5.77 -3.29
CA VAL A 71 -3.21 -6.98 -3.80
C VAL A 71 -3.12 -8.04 -2.70
N SER A 72 -2.64 -7.69 -1.51
CA SER A 72 -2.41 -8.65 -0.43
C SER A 72 -3.69 -9.35 0.04
N GLN A 73 -4.84 -8.68 -0.01
CA GLN A 73 -6.14 -9.27 0.34
C GLN A 73 -6.56 -10.40 -0.61
N ASN A 74 -6.02 -10.44 -1.80
CA ASN A 74 -6.35 -11.44 -2.81
C ASN A 74 -5.30 -12.54 -2.93
N LEU A 75 -4.25 -12.52 -2.12
CA LEU A 75 -3.18 -13.50 -2.15
C LEU A 75 -3.48 -14.68 -1.22
N ARG A 76 -3.05 -15.86 -1.64
CA ARG A 76 -3.04 -17.08 -0.81
C ARG A 76 -1.75 -17.12 -0.01
N LYS A 77 -1.73 -17.88 1.08
CA LYS A 77 -0.52 -18.10 1.91
C LYS A 77 0.65 -18.71 1.15
N THR A 78 0.35 -19.40 0.04
CA THR A 78 1.34 -20.02 -0.84
C THR A 78 1.88 -19.09 -1.91
N ASP A 79 1.24 -17.95 -2.13
CA ASP A 79 1.68 -16.98 -3.13
C ASP A 79 2.93 -16.24 -2.65
N ARG A 80 3.77 -15.85 -3.59
CA ARG A 80 4.99 -15.11 -3.31
C ARG A 80 4.97 -13.77 -4.00
N VAL A 81 5.49 -12.77 -3.31
CA VAL A 81 5.55 -11.40 -3.81
C VAL A 81 7.00 -10.97 -3.90
N PHE A 82 7.36 -10.37 -5.02
CA PHE A 82 8.66 -9.78 -5.25
C PHE A 82 8.49 -8.28 -5.43
N GLY A 83 9.31 -7.51 -4.77
CA GLY A 83 9.28 -6.05 -4.83
C GLY A 83 10.66 -5.51 -5.19
N ALA A 84 10.69 -4.29 -5.69
CA ALA A 84 11.91 -3.53 -5.92
C ALA A 84 11.92 -2.30 -5.00
N HIS A 85 11.77 -1.10 -5.57
CA HIS A 85 11.65 0.13 -4.79
C HIS A 85 10.26 0.23 -4.14
N ARG A 86 10.17 0.95 -3.01
CA ARG A 86 8.92 1.18 -2.26
C ARG A 86 8.23 -0.11 -1.79
N SER A 87 9.01 -1.12 -1.47
CA SER A 87 8.48 -2.44 -1.08
C SER A 87 8.10 -2.56 0.39
N HIS A 88 8.32 -1.53 1.22
CA HIS A 88 7.90 -1.53 2.63
C HIS A 88 6.41 -1.81 2.79
N SER A 89 5.58 -1.20 1.95
CA SER A 89 4.12 -1.39 1.98
C SER A 89 3.72 -2.83 1.67
N HIS A 90 4.41 -3.49 0.75
CA HIS A 90 4.16 -4.90 0.43
C HIS A 90 4.52 -5.82 1.61
N LEU A 91 5.66 -5.59 2.25
CA LEU A 91 6.07 -6.32 3.44
C LEU A 91 5.05 -6.15 4.57
N LEU A 92 4.67 -4.91 4.85
CA LEU A 92 3.74 -4.59 5.94
C LEU A 92 2.32 -5.09 5.70
N ALA A 93 1.88 -5.12 4.45
CA ALA A 93 0.56 -5.66 4.10
C ALA A 93 0.50 -7.19 4.25
N LEU A 94 1.62 -7.89 4.03
CA LEU A 94 1.71 -9.34 4.14
C LEU A 94 2.06 -9.81 5.56
N ASN A 95 3.01 -9.16 6.20
CA ASN A 95 3.48 -9.49 7.54
C ASN A 95 4.04 -8.24 8.22
N PRO A 96 3.27 -7.59 9.11
CA PRO A 96 3.64 -6.34 9.75
C PRO A 96 4.73 -6.53 10.83
N ASN A 97 5.90 -6.98 10.45
CA ASN A 97 7.04 -7.11 11.34
C ASN A 97 7.90 -5.84 11.32
N PHE A 98 7.55 -4.88 12.15
CA PHE A 98 8.24 -3.59 12.25
C PHE A 98 9.69 -3.73 12.66
N TYR A 99 10.00 -4.63 13.58
CA TYR A 99 11.37 -4.84 14.04
C TYR A 99 12.29 -5.18 12.88
N LYS A 100 11.89 -6.15 12.05
CA LYS A 100 12.69 -6.54 10.88
C LYS A 100 12.84 -5.41 9.88
N LEU A 101 11.77 -4.64 9.66
CA LEU A 101 11.81 -3.51 8.73
C LEU A 101 12.79 -2.43 9.18
N PHE A 102 12.77 -2.06 10.47
CA PHE A 102 13.63 -0.99 11.00
C PHE A 102 15.06 -1.47 11.31
N ALA A 103 15.28 -2.78 11.40
CA ALA A 103 16.60 -3.35 11.67
C ALA A 103 17.47 -3.50 10.41
N GLU A 104 16.88 -3.38 9.22
CA GLU A 104 17.65 -3.36 7.97
C GLU A 104 18.42 -2.03 7.83
#